data_c132c2dd13c17ad98e30fd665a85ff55
#
_entry.id   c132c2dd13c17ad98e30fd665a85ff55
#
_cell.length_a   1.000
_cell.length_b   1.000
_cell.length_c   1.000
_cell.angle_alpha   90.00
_cell.angle_beta   90.00
_cell.angle_gamma   90.00
#
_symmetry.space_group_name_H-M   'P 1'
#
loop_
_entity.id
_entity.type
_entity.pdbx_description
1 polymer ?
#
loop_
_entity_poly.entity_id
_entity_poly.type
_entity_poly.pdbx_seq_one_letter_code
_entity_poly.pdbx_strand_id
1 'polypeptide(L)'
;MSLKLYFAPGACSFVPHSLLELSGAAFEPVSVKLHKGEQRSADYLAMNPRGQVPVLVDGGEVITQIVAILLHLDAKLPQAGILPASGLARTRALSTLAWMNNTVHPTFTHVFMPQKFTDDEGGQQVIRAFAANSYRGLLGEIEALAAQAAPWLTGEKPGALDAYALTLLRWGGYAGIDPTTFPATWDLAQRFAALPAVARAVEREKLQLNVYQPAAMA
;
A
#
# COMPACT_ATOMS: atom_id res chain seq x y z
N MET A 1 -19.98 -16.21 -5.39
CA MET A 1 -19.24 -15.97 -4.12
C MET A 1 -18.89 -14.49 -4.07
N SER A 2 -19.26 -13.78 -3.01
CA SER A 2 -19.06 -12.34 -2.90
C SER A 2 -17.72 -12.05 -2.21
N LEU A 3 -16.87 -11.25 -2.85
CA LEU A 3 -15.68 -10.69 -2.21
C LEU A 3 -16.08 -9.49 -1.34
N LYS A 4 -15.50 -9.39 -0.14
CA LYS A 4 -15.65 -8.21 0.74
C LYS A 4 -14.28 -7.77 1.22
N LEU A 5 -13.95 -6.49 1.01
CA LEU A 5 -12.68 -5.92 1.43
C LEU A 5 -12.90 -4.91 2.56
N TYR A 6 -12.31 -5.18 3.72
CA TYR A 6 -12.19 -4.21 4.81
C TYR A 6 -10.94 -3.35 4.61
N PHE A 7 -11.14 -2.05 4.51
CA PHE A 7 -10.08 -1.09 4.22
C PHE A 7 -10.17 0.16 5.10
N ALA A 8 -9.08 0.89 5.20
CA ALA A 8 -9.08 2.23 5.79
C ALA A 8 -8.49 3.22 4.79
N PRO A 9 -9.11 4.42 4.61
CA PRO A 9 -8.63 5.40 3.66
C PRO A 9 -7.16 5.77 3.85
N GLY A 10 -6.38 5.69 2.77
CA GLY A 10 -4.96 6.01 2.75
C GLY A 10 -4.03 5.05 3.47
N ALA A 11 -4.54 3.93 3.99
CA ALA A 11 -3.75 2.84 4.56
C ALA A 11 -3.25 1.88 3.47
N CYS A 12 -2.46 0.90 3.87
CA CYS A 12 -1.93 -0.14 2.98
C CYS A 12 -3.02 -0.99 2.29
N SER A 13 -4.24 -0.96 2.80
CA SER A 13 -5.41 -1.56 2.19
C SER A 13 -5.80 -0.94 0.84
N PHE A 14 -5.27 0.25 0.49
CA PHE A 14 -5.41 0.82 -0.85
C PHE A 14 -4.85 -0.11 -1.93
N VAL A 15 -3.80 -0.88 -1.61
CA VAL A 15 -3.19 -1.82 -2.57
C VAL A 15 -4.21 -2.85 -3.07
N PRO A 16 -4.79 -3.74 -2.25
CA PRO A 16 -5.82 -4.67 -2.74
C PRO A 16 -7.11 -3.98 -3.17
N HIS A 17 -7.45 -2.79 -2.63
CA HIS A 17 -8.63 -2.03 -3.04
C HIS A 17 -8.52 -1.59 -4.50
N SER A 18 -7.42 -0.94 -4.88
CA SER A 18 -7.20 -0.49 -6.25
C SER A 18 -7.12 -1.66 -7.24
N LEU A 19 -6.57 -2.80 -6.83
CA LEU A 19 -6.48 -3.98 -7.68
C LEU A 19 -7.82 -4.70 -7.86
N LEU A 20 -8.67 -4.71 -6.85
CA LEU A 20 -10.05 -5.20 -7.00
C LEU A 20 -10.84 -4.33 -7.98
N GLU A 21 -10.73 -3.01 -7.88
CA GLU A 21 -11.34 -2.10 -8.86
C GLU A 21 -10.76 -2.32 -10.27
N LEU A 22 -9.44 -2.50 -10.38
CA LEU A 22 -8.75 -2.74 -11.65
C LEU A 22 -9.17 -4.06 -12.29
N SER A 23 -9.43 -5.09 -11.49
CA SER A 23 -9.86 -6.40 -11.96
C SER A 23 -11.26 -6.42 -12.56
N GLY A 24 -12.10 -5.42 -12.23
CA GLY A 24 -13.52 -5.39 -12.58
C GLY A 24 -14.39 -6.41 -11.83
N ALA A 25 -13.83 -7.14 -10.87
CA ALA A 25 -14.58 -8.09 -10.06
C ALA A 25 -15.56 -7.36 -9.13
N ALA A 26 -16.76 -7.90 -8.98
CA ALA A 26 -17.71 -7.40 -8.00
C ALA A 26 -17.22 -7.69 -6.58
N PHE A 27 -17.16 -6.66 -5.73
CA PHE A 27 -16.82 -6.77 -4.32
C PHE A 27 -17.55 -5.72 -3.49
N GLU A 28 -17.67 -5.97 -2.18
CA GLU A 28 -18.21 -5.02 -1.20
C GLU A 28 -17.04 -4.34 -0.47
N PRO A 29 -16.82 -3.03 -0.65
CA PRO A 29 -15.83 -2.28 0.12
C PRO A 29 -16.41 -1.85 1.47
N VAL A 30 -15.76 -2.24 2.57
CA VAL A 30 -16.16 -1.90 3.95
C VAL A 30 -15.09 -1.01 4.59
N SER A 31 -15.44 0.25 4.84
CA SER A 31 -14.52 1.20 5.47
C SER A 31 -14.41 0.94 6.97
N VAL A 32 -13.19 0.87 7.49
CA VAL A 32 -12.84 0.72 8.90
C VAL A 32 -12.23 2.03 9.40
N LYS A 33 -12.89 2.70 10.33
CA LYS A 33 -12.46 3.99 10.87
C LYS A 33 -11.41 3.79 11.96
N LEU A 34 -10.14 3.70 11.56
CA LEU A 34 -9.01 3.44 12.47
C LEU A 34 -8.92 4.48 13.59
N HIS A 35 -9.22 5.77 13.30
CA HIS A 35 -9.23 6.86 14.28
C HIS A 35 -10.32 6.73 15.33
N LYS A 36 -11.36 5.90 15.08
CA LYS A 36 -12.43 5.56 16.04
C LYS A 36 -12.19 4.24 16.75
N GLY A 37 -11.10 3.54 16.43
CA GLY A 37 -10.78 2.26 17.03
C GLY A 37 -11.64 1.09 16.51
N GLU A 38 -12.37 1.24 15.38
CA GLU A 38 -13.25 0.18 14.86
C GLU A 38 -12.51 -1.15 14.61
N GLN A 39 -11.20 -1.09 14.27
CA GLN A 39 -10.33 -2.28 14.15
C GLN A 39 -10.08 -3.01 15.49
N ARG A 40 -10.50 -2.43 16.60
CA ARG A 40 -10.39 -3.00 17.94
C ARG A 40 -11.74 -3.47 18.52
N SER A 41 -12.83 -3.32 17.76
CA SER A 41 -14.14 -3.87 18.17
C SER A 41 -14.06 -5.39 18.29
N ALA A 42 -14.91 -5.97 19.14
CA ALA A 42 -14.97 -7.41 19.35
C ALA A 42 -15.23 -8.16 18.04
N ASP A 43 -16.15 -7.67 17.21
CA ASP A 43 -16.51 -8.27 15.92
C ASP A 43 -15.32 -8.23 14.93
N TYR A 44 -14.59 -7.12 14.89
CA TYR A 44 -13.42 -7.03 14.02
C TYR A 44 -12.27 -7.92 14.50
N LEU A 45 -12.02 -7.96 15.81
CA LEU A 45 -10.98 -8.81 16.39
C LEU A 45 -11.30 -10.30 16.27
N ALA A 46 -12.57 -10.69 16.27
CA ALA A 46 -12.99 -12.07 15.98
C ALA A 46 -12.60 -12.48 14.54
N MET A 47 -12.64 -11.53 13.58
CA MET A 47 -12.24 -11.75 12.19
C MET A 47 -10.71 -11.62 12.03
N ASN A 48 -10.10 -10.60 12.60
CA ASN A 48 -8.64 -10.38 12.55
C ASN A 48 -8.11 -9.99 13.94
N PRO A 49 -7.58 -10.96 14.72
CA PRO A 49 -7.07 -10.69 16.08
C PRO A 49 -5.93 -9.67 16.15
N ARG A 50 -5.26 -9.38 15.02
CA ARG A 50 -4.21 -8.35 14.95
C ARG A 50 -4.79 -6.93 14.91
N GLY A 51 -6.09 -6.75 14.63
CA GLY A 51 -6.71 -5.43 14.56
C GLY A 51 -6.11 -4.56 13.45
N GLN A 52 -5.88 -5.11 12.27
CA GLN A 52 -5.23 -4.44 11.14
C GLN A 52 -6.07 -4.56 9.87
N VAL A 53 -5.96 -3.57 8.99
CA VAL A 53 -6.41 -3.64 7.60
C VAL A 53 -5.20 -3.92 6.70
N PRO A 54 -5.40 -4.51 5.48
CA PRO A 54 -6.65 -5.04 4.93
C PRO A 54 -7.08 -6.37 5.53
N VAL A 55 -8.38 -6.66 5.40
CA VAL A 55 -8.93 -8.01 5.51
C VAL A 55 -9.78 -8.26 4.28
N LEU A 56 -9.56 -9.39 3.61
CA LEU A 56 -10.41 -9.86 2.52
C LEU A 56 -11.26 -11.03 3.03
N VAL A 57 -12.55 -10.99 2.73
CA VAL A 57 -13.45 -12.13 2.95
C VAL A 57 -13.90 -12.65 1.60
N ASP A 58 -13.72 -13.94 1.36
CA ASP A 58 -14.11 -14.63 0.13
C ASP A 58 -14.93 -15.87 0.45
N GLY A 59 -16.22 -15.82 0.15
CA GLY A 59 -17.13 -16.95 0.40
C GLY A 59 -17.24 -17.37 1.88
N GLY A 60 -16.95 -16.45 2.80
CA GLY A 60 -16.92 -16.69 4.25
C GLY A 60 -15.51 -16.92 4.82
N GLU A 61 -14.53 -17.23 3.98
CA GLU A 61 -13.13 -17.39 4.39
C GLU A 61 -12.45 -16.03 4.58
N VAL A 62 -11.73 -15.88 5.69
CA VAL A 62 -11.04 -14.65 6.05
C VAL A 62 -9.56 -14.73 5.67
N ILE A 63 -9.09 -13.78 4.86
CA ILE A 63 -7.71 -13.69 4.41
C ILE A 63 -7.13 -12.38 4.91
N THR A 64 -6.01 -12.45 5.61
CA THR A 64 -5.28 -11.30 6.13
C THR A 64 -3.88 -11.23 5.53
N GLN A 65 -3.18 -10.11 5.72
CA GLN A 65 -1.87 -9.79 5.16
C GLN A 65 -1.89 -9.46 3.66
N ILE A 66 -1.32 -8.34 3.30
CA ILE A 66 -1.34 -7.82 1.91
C ILE A 66 -0.85 -8.87 0.92
N VAL A 67 0.31 -9.46 1.16
CA VAL A 67 0.91 -10.41 0.21
C VAL A 67 0.01 -11.62 0.00
N ALA A 68 -0.58 -12.18 1.07
CA ALA A 68 -1.49 -13.31 0.97
C ALA A 68 -2.76 -12.94 0.20
N ILE A 69 -3.33 -11.74 0.48
CA ILE A 69 -4.50 -11.23 -0.24
C ILE A 69 -4.19 -11.06 -1.72
N LEU A 70 -3.04 -10.49 -2.07
CA LEU A 70 -2.65 -10.28 -3.46
C LEU A 70 -2.45 -11.60 -4.21
N LEU A 71 -1.81 -12.58 -3.58
CA LEU A 71 -1.64 -13.92 -4.17
C LEU A 71 -2.97 -14.65 -4.36
N HIS A 72 -3.88 -14.51 -3.38
CA HIS A 72 -5.22 -15.08 -3.49
C HIS A 72 -6.01 -14.44 -4.64
N LEU A 73 -5.99 -13.10 -4.74
CA LEU A 73 -6.67 -12.38 -5.81
C LEU A 73 -6.06 -12.68 -7.19
N ASP A 74 -4.75 -12.80 -7.29
CA ASP A 74 -4.05 -13.14 -8.52
C ASP A 74 -4.44 -14.54 -9.01
N ALA A 75 -4.52 -15.52 -8.11
CA ALA A 75 -4.98 -16.88 -8.45
C ALA A 75 -6.48 -16.92 -8.81
N LYS A 76 -7.31 -16.13 -8.13
CA LYS A 76 -8.77 -16.09 -8.34
C LYS A 76 -9.16 -15.30 -9.59
N LEU A 77 -8.39 -14.28 -9.96
CA LEU A 77 -8.68 -13.31 -11.02
C LEU A 77 -7.51 -13.22 -12.03
N PRO A 78 -7.10 -14.33 -12.64
CA PRO A 78 -5.87 -14.38 -13.46
C PRO A 78 -5.90 -13.40 -14.63
N GLN A 79 -7.08 -13.04 -15.14
CA GLN A 79 -7.25 -12.06 -16.21
C GLN A 79 -6.88 -10.62 -15.78
N ALA A 80 -6.89 -10.32 -14.49
CA ALA A 80 -6.56 -9.00 -13.96
C ALA A 80 -5.07 -8.68 -14.11
N GLY A 81 -4.19 -9.69 -14.16
CA GLY A 81 -2.76 -9.49 -14.29
C GLY A 81 -2.13 -8.80 -13.09
N ILE A 82 -2.62 -9.11 -11.89
CA ILE A 82 -2.14 -8.51 -10.62
C ILE A 82 -0.63 -8.71 -10.45
N LEU A 83 -0.13 -9.87 -10.91
CA LEU A 83 1.29 -10.22 -10.98
C LEU A 83 1.60 -10.84 -12.35
N PRO A 84 2.87 -10.86 -12.80
CA PRO A 84 3.26 -11.62 -13.98
C PRO A 84 2.84 -13.09 -13.86
N ALA A 85 2.34 -13.68 -14.95
CA ALA A 85 1.70 -14.99 -14.92
C ALA A 85 2.63 -16.12 -14.43
N SER A 86 3.89 -16.14 -14.87
CA SER A 86 4.82 -17.23 -14.56
C SER A 86 6.29 -16.85 -14.80
N GLY A 87 7.19 -17.78 -14.54
CA GLY A 87 8.61 -17.69 -14.85
C GLY A 87 9.38 -16.68 -14.00
N LEU A 88 10.55 -16.28 -14.48
CA LEU A 88 11.46 -15.40 -13.76
C LEU A 88 10.86 -14.00 -13.52
N ALA A 89 10.02 -13.50 -14.44
CA ALA A 89 9.32 -12.23 -14.25
C ALA A 89 8.44 -12.26 -13.00
N ARG A 90 7.68 -13.34 -12.80
CA ARG A 90 6.88 -13.54 -11.59
C ARG A 90 7.76 -13.62 -10.33
N THR A 91 8.85 -14.37 -10.39
CA THR A 91 9.78 -14.50 -9.26
C THR A 91 10.36 -13.14 -8.85
N ARG A 92 10.77 -12.32 -9.82
CA ARG A 92 11.29 -10.96 -9.58
C ARG A 92 10.22 -10.04 -9.00
N ALA A 93 9.00 -10.09 -9.54
CA ALA A 93 7.88 -9.30 -9.00
C ALA A 93 7.56 -9.69 -7.55
N LEU A 94 7.54 -10.99 -7.23
CA LEU A 94 7.35 -11.47 -5.86
C LEU A 94 8.49 -11.07 -4.93
N SER A 95 9.74 -11.08 -5.41
CA SER A 95 10.89 -10.60 -4.63
C SER A 95 10.74 -9.11 -4.29
N THR A 96 10.37 -8.28 -5.26
CA THR A 96 10.13 -6.85 -5.07
C THR A 96 8.94 -6.61 -4.13
N LEU A 97 7.83 -7.35 -4.32
CA LEU A 97 6.65 -7.27 -3.45
C LEU A 97 7.00 -7.64 -1.99
N ALA A 98 7.77 -8.72 -1.80
CA ALA A 98 8.22 -9.14 -0.49
C ALA A 98 9.09 -8.06 0.16
N TRP A 99 10.06 -7.48 -0.56
CA TRP A 99 10.89 -6.38 -0.08
C TRP A 99 10.07 -5.14 0.29
N MET A 100 9.13 -4.72 -0.56
CA MET A 100 8.22 -3.61 -0.25
C MET A 100 7.43 -3.86 1.03
N ASN A 101 6.94 -5.10 1.23
CA ASN A 101 6.14 -5.47 2.40
C ASN A 101 6.97 -5.68 3.66
N ASN A 102 8.16 -6.26 3.58
CA ASN A 102 8.95 -6.67 4.74
C ASN A 102 9.99 -5.64 5.16
N THR A 103 10.36 -4.70 4.27
CA THR A 103 11.40 -3.72 4.52
C THR A 103 10.85 -2.30 4.43
N VAL A 104 10.33 -1.90 3.27
CA VAL A 104 9.89 -0.52 3.06
C VAL A 104 8.71 -0.15 3.97
N HIS A 105 7.67 -0.96 3.98
CA HIS A 105 6.48 -0.73 4.79
C HIS A 105 6.77 -0.69 6.31
N PRO A 106 7.49 -1.64 6.91
CA PRO A 106 7.84 -1.56 8.33
C PRO A 106 8.71 -0.36 8.68
N THR A 107 9.62 0.06 7.79
CA THR A 107 10.41 1.28 8.00
C THR A 107 9.50 2.50 8.13
N PHE A 108 8.44 2.61 7.31
CA PHE A 108 7.43 3.66 7.49
C PHE A 108 6.69 3.52 8.83
N THR A 109 6.46 2.32 9.34
CA THR A 109 5.81 2.14 10.65
C THR A 109 6.63 2.80 11.77
N HIS A 110 7.96 2.76 11.70
CA HIS A 110 8.83 3.46 12.66
C HIS A 110 8.71 4.99 12.57
N VAL A 111 8.45 5.53 11.38
CA VAL A 111 8.16 6.96 11.21
C VAL A 111 6.80 7.33 11.79
N PHE A 112 5.76 6.56 11.42
CA PHE A 112 4.36 6.93 11.68
C PHE A 112 3.89 6.54 13.07
N MET A 113 4.41 5.44 13.64
CA MET A 113 4.01 4.86 14.93
C MET A 113 5.21 4.48 15.80
N PRO A 114 6.14 5.41 16.11
CA PRO A 114 7.34 5.09 16.90
C PRO A 114 7.00 4.62 18.32
N GLN A 115 5.82 5.01 18.85
CA GLN A 115 5.30 4.55 20.15
C GLN A 115 5.03 3.03 20.23
N LYS A 116 5.09 2.30 19.10
CA LYS A 116 5.04 0.83 19.11
C LYS A 116 6.35 0.18 19.54
N PHE A 117 7.44 0.95 19.56
CA PHE A 117 8.80 0.45 19.77
C PHE A 117 9.41 0.91 21.08
N THR A 118 8.93 2.01 21.64
CA THR A 118 9.35 2.54 22.93
C THR A 118 8.31 3.50 23.51
N ASP A 119 8.17 3.52 24.83
CA ASP A 119 7.33 4.48 25.56
C ASP A 119 8.08 5.79 25.86
N ASP A 120 9.43 5.82 25.69
CA ASP A 120 10.26 7.00 25.90
C ASP A 120 10.10 7.99 24.73
N GLU A 121 9.64 9.22 25.01
CA GLU A 121 9.38 10.24 24.00
C GLU A 121 10.67 10.65 23.23
N GLY A 122 11.80 10.72 23.92
CA GLY A 122 13.09 11.01 23.30
C GLY A 122 13.51 9.89 22.33
N GLY A 123 13.32 8.65 22.76
CA GLY A 123 13.52 7.46 21.93
C GLY A 123 12.61 7.44 20.70
N GLN A 124 11.34 7.83 20.85
CA GLN A 124 10.42 7.95 19.71
C GLN A 124 10.87 8.98 18.68
N GLN A 125 11.41 10.13 19.12
CA GLN A 125 11.96 11.15 18.23
C GLN A 125 13.17 10.63 17.45
N VAL A 126 14.09 9.95 18.13
CA VAL A 126 15.28 9.35 17.51
C VAL A 126 14.89 8.29 16.48
N ILE A 127 13.98 7.38 16.85
CA ILE A 127 13.46 6.34 15.94
C ILE A 127 12.85 6.97 14.71
N ARG A 128 11.99 7.97 14.88
CA ARG A 128 11.31 8.66 13.77
C ARG A 128 12.30 9.33 12.82
N ALA A 129 13.28 10.07 13.36
CA ALA A 129 14.27 10.78 12.56
C ALA A 129 15.15 9.80 11.76
N PHE A 130 15.64 8.75 12.40
CA PHE A 130 16.44 7.71 11.74
C PHE A 130 15.62 7.00 10.65
N ALA A 131 14.40 6.60 10.97
CA ALA A 131 13.53 5.88 10.05
C ALA A 131 13.12 6.75 8.86
N ALA A 132 12.91 8.06 9.03
CA ALA A 132 12.61 8.97 7.93
C ALA A 132 13.75 9.04 6.90
N ASN A 133 15.01 9.10 7.36
CA ASN A 133 16.17 9.05 6.49
C ASN A 133 16.31 7.70 5.77
N SER A 134 16.13 6.59 6.50
CA SER A 134 16.15 5.25 5.92
C SER A 134 15.04 5.08 4.89
N TYR A 135 13.83 5.58 5.18
CA TYR A 135 12.69 5.52 4.28
C TYR A 135 12.92 6.29 2.99
N ARG A 136 13.56 7.46 3.06
CA ARG A 136 13.97 8.23 1.87
C ARG A 136 14.91 7.42 0.97
N GLY A 137 15.87 6.71 1.55
CA GLY A 137 16.76 5.81 0.81
C GLY A 137 15.99 4.71 0.08
N LEU A 138 15.06 4.06 0.80
CA LEU A 138 14.20 3.00 0.23
C LEU A 138 13.27 3.51 -0.88
N LEU A 139 12.76 4.75 -0.77
CA LEU A 139 12.03 5.39 -1.88
C LEU A 139 12.94 5.64 -3.08
N GLY A 140 14.23 5.94 -2.86
CA GLY A 140 15.23 6.04 -3.93
C GLY A 140 15.46 4.71 -4.68
N GLU A 141 15.38 3.58 -3.96
CA GLU A 141 15.41 2.25 -4.61
C GLU A 141 14.14 2.00 -5.45
N ILE A 142 12.96 2.39 -4.96
CA ILE A 142 11.72 2.33 -5.75
C ILE A 142 11.82 3.23 -6.98
N GLU A 143 12.41 4.43 -6.85
CA GLU A 143 12.64 5.36 -7.95
C GLU A 143 13.52 4.73 -9.04
N ALA A 144 14.61 4.06 -8.65
CA ALA A 144 15.49 3.36 -9.59
C ALA A 144 14.77 2.22 -10.33
N LEU A 145 13.85 1.52 -9.66
CA LEU A 145 13.00 0.51 -10.31
C LEU A 145 11.99 1.16 -11.24
N ALA A 146 11.34 2.25 -10.82
CA ALA A 146 10.35 2.95 -11.63
C ALA A 146 10.96 3.59 -12.88
N ALA A 147 12.17 4.11 -12.80
CA ALA A 147 12.90 4.66 -13.95
C ALA A 147 13.23 3.62 -15.03
N GLN A 148 13.25 2.33 -14.67
CA GLN A 148 13.48 1.22 -15.60
C GLN A 148 12.18 0.50 -16.01
N ALA A 149 11.05 0.87 -15.43
CA ALA A 149 9.76 0.24 -15.69
C ALA A 149 9.24 0.60 -17.10
N ALA A 150 8.76 -0.40 -17.84
CA ALA A 150 8.20 -0.17 -19.16
C ALA A 150 7.01 -1.10 -19.42
N PRO A 151 5.76 -0.64 -19.37
CA PRO A 151 5.33 0.68 -18.88
C PRO A 151 5.06 0.74 -17.36
N TRP A 152 5.03 -0.42 -16.65
CA TRP A 152 4.66 -0.55 -15.24
C TRP A 152 5.71 -1.35 -14.47
N LEU A 153 5.81 -1.12 -13.15
CA LEU A 153 6.67 -1.93 -12.26
C LEU A 153 6.29 -3.41 -12.28
N THR A 154 5.00 -3.69 -12.39
CA THR A 154 4.50 -5.07 -12.47
C THR A 154 4.82 -5.72 -13.83
N GLY A 155 5.00 -4.92 -14.89
CA GLY A 155 5.31 -5.40 -16.24
C GLY A 155 4.50 -4.67 -17.32
N GLU A 156 3.92 -5.42 -18.27
CA GLU A 156 3.13 -4.84 -19.36
C GLU A 156 1.78 -4.25 -18.91
N LYS A 157 1.26 -4.72 -17.81
CA LYS A 157 0.01 -4.25 -17.20
C LYS A 157 0.25 -3.67 -15.82
N PRO A 158 -0.54 -2.65 -15.40
CA PRO A 158 -0.50 -2.15 -14.03
C PRO A 158 -0.94 -3.24 -13.05
N GLY A 159 -0.28 -3.34 -11.92
CA GLY A 159 -0.57 -4.40 -10.96
C GLY A 159 -0.10 -4.11 -9.54
N ALA A 160 0.30 -5.17 -8.82
CA ALA A 160 0.58 -5.12 -7.40
C ALA A 160 1.73 -4.17 -7.03
N LEU A 161 2.80 -4.16 -7.81
CA LEU A 161 3.96 -3.32 -7.52
C LEU A 161 3.65 -1.84 -7.71
N ASP A 162 2.83 -1.50 -8.71
CA ASP A 162 2.43 -0.13 -9.03
C ASP A 162 1.53 0.44 -7.92
N ALA A 163 0.54 -0.34 -7.48
CA ALA A 163 -0.34 0.02 -6.38
C ALA A 163 0.44 0.23 -5.07
N TYR A 164 1.42 -0.63 -4.82
CA TYR A 164 2.22 -0.53 -3.61
C TYR A 164 3.21 0.62 -3.66
N ALA A 165 3.87 0.85 -4.81
CA ALA A 165 4.77 1.98 -5.00
C ALA A 165 4.05 3.32 -4.78
N LEU A 166 2.83 3.51 -5.34
CA LEU A 166 2.00 4.68 -5.07
C LEU A 166 1.75 4.84 -3.56
N THR A 167 1.34 3.77 -2.89
CA THR A 167 1.02 3.79 -1.45
C THR A 167 2.24 4.20 -0.62
N LEU A 168 3.39 3.60 -0.90
CA LEU A 168 4.63 3.87 -0.18
C LEU A 168 5.15 5.28 -0.47
N LEU A 169 5.16 5.72 -1.74
CA LEU A 169 5.57 7.07 -2.11
C LEU A 169 4.70 8.13 -1.40
N ARG A 170 3.38 7.94 -1.42
CA ARG A 170 2.44 8.82 -0.74
C ARG A 170 2.74 8.95 0.75
N TRP A 171 3.07 7.84 1.42
CA TRP A 171 3.41 7.86 2.84
C TRP A 171 4.69 8.63 3.13
N GLY A 172 5.57 8.81 2.14
CA GLY A 172 6.73 9.67 2.25
C GLY A 172 6.37 11.10 2.70
N GLY A 173 5.21 11.61 2.29
CA GLY A 173 4.73 12.92 2.72
C GLY A 173 4.58 13.06 4.24
N TYR A 174 4.16 12.00 4.94
CA TYR A 174 4.13 11.98 6.41
C TYR A 174 5.52 11.89 7.05
N ALA A 175 6.51 11.46 6.29
CA ALA A 175 7.92 11.47 6.69
C ALA A 175 8.64 12.77 6.31
N GLY A 176 7.92 13.80 5.84
CA GLY A 176 8.49 15.06 5.38
C GLY A 176 9.22 14.95 4.04
N ILE A 177 8.85 14.00 3.22
CA ILE A 177 9.46 13.75 1.92
C ILE A 177 8.51 14.19 0.81
N ASP A 178 8.93 15.16 -0.01
CA ASP A 178 8.18 15.58 -1.18
C ASP A 178 8.24 14.48 -2.25
N PRO A 179 7.09 13.90 -2.68
CA PRO A 179 7.06 12.85 -3.68
C PRO A 179 7.59 13.30 -5.05
N THR A 180 7.56 14.59 -5.36
CA THR A 180 8.08 15.14 -6.63
C THR A 180 9.61 15.03 -6.75
N THR A 181 10.31 14.76 -5.64
CA THR A 181 11.76 14.47 -5.64
C THR A 181 12.09 13.07 -6.16
N PHE A 182 11.07 12.25 -6.47
CA PHE A 182 11.17 10.92 -7.09
C PHE A 182 10.35 10.91 -8.39
N PRO A 183 10.85 11.56 -9.46
CA PRO A 183 10.03 11.89 -10.64
C PRO A 183 9.48 10.68 -11.37
N ALA A 184 10.22 9.57 -11.49
CA ALA A 184 9.74 8.37 -12.18
C ALA A 184 8.64 7.66 -11.38
N THR A 185 8.81 7.54 -10.06
CA THR A 185 7.79 6.96 -9.17
C THR A 185 6.57 7.87 -9.06
N TRP A 186 6.78 9.20 -9.06
CA TRP A 186 5.69 10.17 -9.03
C TRP A 186 4.85 10.13 -10.32
N ASP A 187 5.49 10.08 -11.50
CA ASP A 187 4.80 9.89 -12.77
C ASP A 187 4.02 8.57 -12.80
N LEU A 188 4.66 7.47 -12.40
CA LEU A 188 4.01 6.17 -12.32
C LEU A 188 2.79 6.20 -11.38
N ALA A 189 2.92 6.83 -10.22
CA ALA A 189 1.82 6.94 -9.25
C ALA A 189 0.65 7.74 -9.82
N GLN A 190 0.92 8.85 -10.52
CA GLN A 190 -0.12 9.67 -11.17
C GLN A 190 -0.80 8.89 -12.29
N ARG A 191 -0.04 8.23 -13.17
CA ARG A 191 -0.58 7.40 -14.24
C ARG A 191 -1.43 6.25 -13.71
N PHE A 192 -0.97 5.58 -12.65
CA PHE A 192 -1.73 4.49 -12.01
C PHE A 192 -3.04 5.01 -11.40
N ALA A 193 -2.99 6.12 -10.66
CA ALA A 193 -4.17 6.73 -10.04
C ALA A 193 -5.19 7.25 -11.08
N ALA A 194 -4.73 7.66 -12.27
CA ALA A 194 -5.56 8.16 -13.35
C ALA A 194 -6.28 7.05 -14.14
N LEU A 195 -5.93 5.78 -13.94
CA LEU A 195 -6.67 4.68 -14.56
C LEU A 195 -8.13 4.72 -14.09
N PRO A 196 -9.14 4.68 -14.99
CA PRO A 196 -10.54 4.86 -14.60
C PRO A 196 -11.02 3.91 -13.50
N ALA A 197 -10.47 2.70 -13.47
CA ALA A 197 -10.78 1.73 -12.43
C ALA A 197 -10.15 2.13 -11.08
N VAL A 198 -8.88 2.53 -11.07
CA VAL A 198 -8.18 2.95 -9.85
C VAL A 198 -8.73 4.27 -9.31
N ALA A 199 -9.13 5.17 -10.19
CA ALA A 199 -9.75 6.45 -9.81
C ALA A 199 -10.99 6.26 -8.92
N ARG A 200 -11.75 5.16 -9.08
CA ARG A 200 -12.89 4.85 -8.18
C ARG A 200 -12.41 4.56 -6.74
N ALA A 201 -11.29 3.86 -6.58
CA ALA A 201 -10.71 3.63 -5.25
C ALA A 201 -10.17 4.94 -4.66
N VAL A 202 -9.48 5.76 -5.48
CA VAL A 202 -8.97 7.09 -5.10
C VAL A 202 -10.11 7.98 -4.60
N GLU A 203 -11.23 8.04 -5.34
CA GLU A 203 -12.41 8.82 -4.98
C GLU A 203 -13.08 8.28 -3.70
N ARG A 204 -13.29 6.97 -3.60
CA ARG A 204 -13.91 6.33 -2.42
C ARG A 204 -13.11 6.56 -1.15
N GLU A 205 -11.79 6.53 -1.24
CA GLU A 205 -10.89 6.79 -0.12
C GLU A 205 -10.62 8.30 0.07
N LYS A 206 -11.08 9.17 -0.82
CA LYS A 206 -10.74 10.61 -0.86
C LYS A 206 -9.23 10.81 -0.80
N LEU A 207 -8.51 10.01 -1.55
CA LEU A 207 -7.06 9.89 -1.47
C LEU A 207 -6.39 11.11 -2.12
N GLN A 208 -5.62 11.86 -1.33
CA GLN A 208 -4.69 12.85 -1.86
C GLN A 208 -3.37 12.13 -2.18
N LEU A 209 -2.89 12.24 -3.41
CA LEU A 209 -1.63 11.59 -3.83
C LEU A 209 -0.41 12.23 -3.19
N ASN A 210 -0.40 13.56 -3.08
CA ASN A 210 0.63 14.30 -2.37
C ASN A 210 0.08 14.79 -1.03
N VAL A 211 0.63 14.28 0.07
CA VAL A 211 0.32 14.68 1.45
C VAL A 211 1.50 15.37 2.13
N TYR A 212 2.55 15.69 1.36
CA TYR A 212 3.70 16.45 1.85
C TYR A 212 3.26 17.88 2.19
N GLN A 213 3.69 18.33 3.34
CA GLN A 213 3.53 19.72 3.78
C GLN A 213 4.94 20.29 4.01
N PRO A 214 5.35 21.32 3.27
CA PRO A 214 6.61 21.99 3.55
C PRO A 214 6.62 22.49 5.00
N ALA A 215 7.75 22.37 5.67
CA ALA A 215 7.91 23.05 6.96
C ALA A 215 7.60 24.54 6.77
N ALA A 216 6.75 25.11 7.62
CA ALA A 216 6.53 26.54 7.61
C ALA A 216 7.91 27.22 7.74
N MET A 217 8.22 28.12 6.79
CA MET A 217 9.42 28.93 6.90
C MET A 217 9.30 29.76 8.18
N ALA A 218 10.16 29.45 9.16
CA ALA A 218 10.23 30.17 10.44
C ALA A 218 10.86 31.55 10.24
#